data_2bade2e493449916f67e59ff1d822012
#
_entry.id   2bade2e493449916f67e59ff1d822012
#
_cell.length_a   1.000
_cell.length_b   1.000
_cell.length_c   1.000
_cell.angle_alpha   90.00
_cell.angle_beta   90.00
_cell.angle_gamma   90.00
#
_symmetry.space_group_name_H-M   'P 1'
#
loop_
_entity.id
_entity.type
_entity.pdbx_description
1 polymer ?
#
loop_
_entity_poly.entity_id
_entity_poly.type
_entity_poly.pdbx_seq_one_letter_code
_entity_poly.pdbx_strand_id
1 'polypeptide(L)'
;MNKYIQMFLSILVLSVFSTSLVASDLSKANINKVLKEAYSKYKGDMGGHNATYINALAIVDPNIFGITFVDAKGNVYEYGDTKKVVSIQSISKVFTAALVMNEKGAKFVQDKIGVNATGAAFNSIIAIEQHGGSALNPFVNAGAIQSTSWVKAKNSKQRWAKIKDNMSAFAGRKLSLNKEVYISEVNDNKRNQAISKILDAYGRMGSDPLEATTVYTKQCSLNVSSRDLAIMGATLANHGKNPLTNKQVIAAENTPKIMAIMATAGLYDNAGDWLYDTGAPAKSGVGGGILAVIPGKFGIGIVSPPLDKYGNSVRAQLAAKYIIDKLELNPLAQ
;
A
#
# COMPACT_ATOMS: atom_id res chain seq x y z
N MET A 1 -19.29 -76.81 34.48
CA MET A 1 -20.13 -75.59 34.58
C MET A 1 -19.40 -74.49 33.78
N ASN A 2 -19.72 -74.45 32.45
CA ASN A 2 -19.03 -73.57 31.50
C ASN A 2 -19.79 -72.25 31.36
N LYS A 3 -19.12 -71.13 31.61
CA LYS A 3 -19.62 -69.78 31.24
C LYS A 3 -18.88 -69.32 30.02
N TYR A 4 -19.58 -69.22 28.90
CA TYR A 4 -19.14 -68.58 27.68
C TYR A 4 -19.10 -67.06 27.88
N ILE A 5 -17.93 -66.44 27.70
CA ILE A 5 -17.79 -65.00 27.59
C ILE A 5 -17.89 -64.67 26.12
N GLN A 6 -18.97 -64.03 25.68
CA GLN A 6 -19.10 -63.41 24.37
C GLN A 6 -18.39 -62.07 24.38
N MET A 7 -17.30 -61.97 23.61
CA MET A 7 -16.58 -60.76 23.36
C MET A 7 -17.21 -60.04 22.19
N PHE A 8 -17.95 -58.94 22.46
CA PHE A 8 -18.46 -58.05 21.42
C PHE A 8 -17.31 -57.17 20.95
N LEU A 9 -16.85 -57.40 19.70
CA LEU A 9 -15.89 -56.54 18.98
C LEU A 9 -16.69 -55.41 18.35
N SER A 10 -16.75 -54.25 19.00
CA SER A 10 -17.28 -53.03 18.43
C SER A 10 -16.26 -52.43 17.47
N ILE A 11 -16.47 -52.61 16.17
CA ILE A 11 -15.67 -51.91 15.13
C ILE A 11 -16.16 -50.48 15.07
N LEU A 12 -15.40 -49.57 15.64
CA LEU A 12 -15.60 -48.13 15.50
C LEU A 12 -15.03 -47.68 14.12
N VAL A 13 -15.91 -47.57 13.14
CA VAL A 13 -15.56 -47.00 11.84
C VAL A 13 -15.40 -45.50 12.02
N LEU A 14 -14.18 -45.04 12.24
CA LEU A 14 -13.81 -43.59 12.13
C LEU A 14 -13.90 -43.24 10.64
N SER A 15 -15.01 -42.66 10.21
CA SER A 15 -15.11 -41.96 8.93
C SER A 15 -14.27 -40.66 9.04
N VAL A 16 -13.00 -40.70 8.61
CA VAL A 16 -12.19 -39.53 8.38
C VAL A 16 -12.81 -38.79 7.21
N PHE A 17 -13.60 -37.76 7.50
CA PHE A 17 -14.00 -36.78 6.50
C PHE A 17 -12.74 -35.97 6.19
N SER A 18 -11.98 -36.42 5.19
CA SER A 18 -10.97 -35.58 4.54
C SER A 18 -11.70 -34.46 3.82
N THR A 19 -11.87 -33.32 4.49
CA THR A 19 -12.16 -32.09 3.77
C THR A 19 -10.92 -31.79 2.96
N SER A 20 -10.90 -32.22 1.68
CA SER A 20 -9.93 -31.73 0.73
C SER A 20 -10.12 -30.20 0.67
N LEU A 21 -9.18 -29.43 1.25
CA LEU A 21 -9.03 -28.03 0.93
C LEU A 21 -8.84 -28.00 -0.60
N VAL A 22 -9.84 -27.56 -1.33
CA VAL A 22 -9.72 -27.29 -2.75
C VAL A 22 -8.76 -26.11 -2.83
N ALA A 23 -7.51 -26.36 -3.23
CA ALA A 23 -6.55 -25.27 -3.43
C ALA A 23 -7.13 -24.31 -4.47
N SER A 24 -7.11 -23.01 -4.17
CA SER A 24 -7.60 -21.98 -5.09
C SER A 24 -6.93 -22.14 -6.45
N ASP A 25 -7.70 -22.10 -7.54
CA ASP A 25 -7.15 -22.19 -8.90
C ASP A 25 -6.44 -20.87 -9.27
N LEU A 26 -5.14 -20.82 -9.07
CA LEU A 26 -4.27 -19.71 -9.43
C LEU A 26 -3.63 -19.89 -10.81
N SER A 27 -4.26 -20.67 -11.71
CA SER A 27 -3.83 -20.76 -13.09
C SER A 27 -3.91 -19.39 -13.80
N LYS A 28 -3.04 -19.17 -14.77
CA LYS A 28 -3.03 -17.93 -15.59
C LYS A 28 -4.42 -17.68 -16.22
N ALA A 29 -5.09 -18.73 -16.67
CA ALA A 29 -6.42 -18.64 -17.30
C ALA A 29 -7.44 -18.11 -16.29
N ASN A 30 -7.49 -18.68 -15.08
CA ASN A 30 -8.45 -18.27 -14.06
C ASN A 30 -8.17 -16.87 -13.53
N ILE A 31 -6.90 -16.52 -13.25
CA ILE A 31 -6.53 -15.14 -12.85
C ILE A 31 -7.03 -14.14 -13.89
N ASN A 32 -6.68 -14.32 -15.18
CA ASN A 32 -7.10 -13.41 -16.25
C ASN A 32 -8.63 -13.32 -16.39
N LYS A 33 -9.35 -14.43 -16.22
CA LYS A 33 -10.81 -14.47 -16.20
C LYS A 33 -11.35 -13.59 -15.07
N VAL A 34 -10.87 -13.77 -13.83
CA VAL A 34 -11.33 -13.02 -12.65
C VAL A 34 -11.01 -11.52 -12.78
N LEU A 35 -9.82 -11.14 -13.32
CA LEU A 35 -9.51 -9.72 -13.57
C LEU A 35 -10.48 -9.11 -14.58
N LYS A 36 -10.81 -9.82 -15.67
CA LYS A 36 -11.78 -9.37 -16.67
C LYS A 36 -13.19 -9.22 -16.07
N GLU A 37 -13.62 -10.17 -15.25
CA GLU A 37 -14.90 -10.11 -14.54
C GLU A 37 -14.98 -8.90 -13.62
N ALA A 38 -13.96 -8.66 -12.78
CA ALA A 38 -13.88 -7.51 -11.89
C ALA A 38 -13.94 -6.19 -12.67
N TYR A 39 -13.15 -6.08 -13.74
CA TYR A 39 -13.18 -4.90 -14.60
C TYR A 39 -14.57 -4.67 -15.21
N SER A 40 -15.16 -5.71 -15.82
CA SER A 40 -16.46 -5.60 -16.49
C SER A 40 -17.58 -5.24 -15.52
N LYS A 41 -17.52 -5.77 -14.29
CA LYS A 41 -18.50 -5.52 -13.24
C LYS A 41 -18.47 -4.07 -12.73
N TYR A 42 -17.28 -3.49 -12.58
CA TYR A 42 -17.12 -2.21 -11.89
C TYR A 42 -16.73 -1.03 -12.80
N LYS A 43 -16.42 -1.23 -14.09
CA LYS A 43 -16.02 -0.13 -14.99
C LYS A 43 -17.07 0.98 -15.12
N GLY A 44 -18.33 0.65 -14.97
CA GLY A 44 -19.46 1.59 -15.05
C GLY A 44 -19.80 2.26 -13.71
N ASP A 45 -19.16 1.88 -12.61
CA ASP A 45 -19.37 2.51 -11.32
C ASP A 45 -18.63 3.85 -11.29
N MET A 46 -19.38 4.94 -11.35
CA MET A 46 -18.90 6.31 -11.32
C MET A 46 -19.09 6.96 -9.94
N GLY A 47 -19.27 6.16 -8.87
CA GLY A 47 -19.30 6.65 -7.50
C GLY A 47 -18.00 7.38 -7.12
N GLY A 48 -18.12 8.39 -6.24
CA GLY A 48 -16.99 9.20 -5.80
C GLY A 48 -16.61 10.35 -6.74
N HIS A 49 -15.53 11.04 -6.38
CA HIS A 49 -15.01 12.21 -7.12
C HIS A 49 -13.50 12.23 -7.08
N ASN A 50 -12.86 12.84 -8.09
CA ASN A 50 -11.43 13.13 -8.05
C ASN A 50 -11.09 14.05 -6.87
N ALA A 51 -9.84 14.03 -6.41
CA ALA A 51 -9.36 14.94 -5.36
C ALA A 51 -9.39 16.39 -5.84
N THR A 52 -10.45 17.14 -5.52
CA THR A 52 -10.69 18.51 -6.02
C THR A 52 -9.81 19.57 -5.36
N TYR A 53 -9.26 19.29 -4.18
CA TYR A 53 -8.36 20.20 -3.45
C TYR A 53 -6.94 20.27 -4.04
N ILE A 54 -6.61 19.41 -5.02
CA ILE A 54 -5.40 19.50 -5.84
C ILE A 54 -5.83 19.66 -7.30
N ASN A 55 -5.74 20.88 -7.83
CA ASN A 55 -6.25 21.21 -9.16
C ASN A 55 -5.80 20.25 -10.26
N ALA A 56 -4.54 19.84 -10.24
CA ALA A 56 -3.99 18.90 -11.22
C ALA A 56 -4.59 17.48 -11.09
N LEU A 57 -5.13 17.09 -9.94
CA LEU A 57 -5.83 15.81 -9.76
C LEU A 57 -7.30 15.91 -10.13
N ALA A 58 -7.92 17.07 -9.91
CA ALA A 58 -9.33 17.30 -10.22
C ALA A 58 -9.67 17.04 -11.69
N ILE A 59 -8.74 17.31 -12.60
CA ILE A 59 -8.92 17.21 -14.06
C ILE A 59 -8.46 15.88 -14.67
N VAL A 60 -7.96 14.93 -13.86
CA VAL A 60 -7.55 13.60 -14.34
C VAL A 60 -8.79 12.87 -14.89
N ASP A 61 -8.64 12.17 -16.03
CA ASP A 61 -9.73 11.42 -16.64
C ASP A 61 -10.34 10.40 -15.65
N PRO A 62 -11.58 10.59 -15.20
CA PRO A 62 -12.23 9.72 -14.23
C PRO A 62 -12.53 8.32 -14.77
N ASN A 63 -12.46 8.11 -16.10
CA ASN A 63 -12.74 6.82 -16.72
C ASN A 63 -11.56 5.86 -16.65
N ILE A 64 -10.35 6.33 -16.33
CA ILE A 64 -9.19 5.45 -16.18
C ILE A 64 -9.52 4.33 -15.19
N PHE A 65 -9.34 3.08 -15.62
CA PHE A 65 -9.49 1.91 -14.79
C PHE A 65 -8.53 0.80 -15.25
N GLY A 66 -7.49 0.55 -14.50
CA GLY A 66 -6.48 -0.47 -14.77
C GLY A 66 -6.25 -1.38 -13.58
N ILE A 67 -6.24 -2.69 -13.80
CA ILE A 67 -6.05 -3.74 -12.79
C ILE A 67 -4.82 -4.56 -13.17
N THR A 68 -3.85 -4.66 -12.27
CA THR A 68 -2.64 -5.47 -12.47
C THR A 68 -2.36 -6.33 -11.24
N PHE A 69 -2.02 -7.59 -11.48
CA PHE A 69 -1.46 -8.53 -10.52
C PHE A 69 -0.06 -8.93 -10.95
N VAL A 70 0.86 -9.05 -10.00
CA VAL A 70 2.20 -9.57 -10.24
C VAL A 70 2.50 -10.61 -9.16
N ASP A 71 2.83 -11.82 -9.55
CA ASP A 71 3.20 -12.86 -8.60
C ASP A 71 4.69 -12.75 -8.15
N ALA A 72 5.04 -13.49 -7.11
CA ALA A 72 6.41 -13.52 -6.58
C ALA A 72 7.44 -14.09 -7.58
N LYS A 73 7.01 -14.73 -8.69
CA LYS A 73 7.85 -15.24 -9.77
C LYS A 73 8.05 -14.23 -10.90
N GLY A 74 7.32 -13.08 -10.87
CA GLY A 74 7.39 -12.05 -11.89
C GLY A 74 6.40 -12.21 -13.04
N ASN A 75 5.45 -13.15 -12.97
CA ASN A 75 4.37 -13.21 -13.95
C ASN A 75 3.42 -12.02 -13.73
N VAL A 76 3.04 -11.38 -14.83
CA VAL A 76 2.19 -10.19 -14.84
C VAL A 76 0.86 -10.53 -15.48
N TYR A 77 -0.24 -10.15 -14.80
CA TYR A 77 -1.63 -10.33 -15.24
C TYR A 77 -2.29 -8.96 -15.26
N GLU A 78 -2.87 -8.57 -16.39
CA GLU A 78 -3.30 -7.18 -16.62
C GLU A 78 -4.66 -7.11 -17.30
N TYR A 79 -5.49 -6.12 -16.88
CA TYR A 79 -6.73 -5.79 -17.58
C TYR A 79 -7.06 -4.30 -17.50
N GLY A 80 -7.58 -3.73 -18.59
CA GLY A 80 -7.93 -2.31 -18.70
C GLY A 80 -6.71 -1.37 -18.91
N ASP A 81 -6.76 -0.18 -18.34
CA ASP A 81 -5.82 0.92 -18.57
C ASP A 81 -4.51 0.79 -17.77
N THR A 82 -3.88 -0.37 -17.81
CA THR A 82 -2.75 -0.73 -16.94
C THR A 82 -1.46 0.08 -17.16
N LYS A 83 -1.38 0.80 -18.28
CA LYS A 83 -0.24 1.66 -18.63
C LYS A 83 -0.53 3.16 -18.43
N LYS A 84 -1.79 3.54 -18.17
CA LYS A 84 -2.14 4.92 -17.83
C LYS A 84 -1.51 5.29 -16.50
N VAL A 85 -0.96 6.50 -16.43
CA VAL A 85 -0.25 6.97 -15.23
C VAL A 85 -1.09 7.98 -14.46
N VAL A 86 -0.96 7.88 -13.14
CA VAL A 86 -1.46 8.86 -12.16
C VAL A 86 -0.32 9.22 -11.21
N SER A 87 -0.46 10.26 -10.40
CA SER A 87 0.50 10.49 -9.33
C SER A 87 0.35 9.48 -8.20
N ILE A 88 1.47 8.99 -7.66
CA ILE A 88 1.52 7.95 -6.62
C ILE A 88 0.87 8.39 -5.30
N GLN A 89 0.95 9.67 -5.00
CA GLN A 89 0.42 10.28 -3.79
C GLN A 89 0.83 9.54 -2.50
N SER A 90 -0.11 9.28 -1.60
CA SER A 90 0.17 8.67 -0.29
C SER A 90 0.70 7.23 -0.35
N ILE A 91 0.64 6.55 -1.49
CA ILE A 91 1.28 5.23 -1.63
C ILE A 91 2.81 5.37 -1.50
N SER A 92 3.38 6.51 -1.87
CA SER A 92 4.81 6.81 -1.72
C SER A 92 5.34 6.68 -0.29
N LYS A 93 4.49 6.88 0.71
CA LYS A 93 4.83 6.81 2.14
C LYS A 93 5.38 5.44 2.54
N VAL A 94 4.83 4.37 1.97
CA VAL A 94 5.29 2.98 2.18
C VAL A 94 6.78 2.84 1.87
N PHE A 95 7.20 3.36 0.74
CA PHE A 95 8.55 3.16 0.21
C PHE A 95 9.57 4.09 0.87
N THR A 96 9.16 5.28 1.29
CA THR A 96 10.03 6.17 2.09
C THR A 96 10.23 5.60 3.50
N ALA A 97 9.19 5.05 4.14
CA ALA A 97 9.32 4.35 5.41
C ALA A 97 10.23 3.12 5.28
N ALA A 98 10.08 2.34 4.19
CA ALA A 98 10.95 1.20 3.89
C ALA A 98 12.43 1.62 3.73
N LEU A 99 12.69 2.74 3.05
CA LEU A 99 14.04 3.29 2.92
C LEU A 99 14.64 3.67 4.29
N VAL A 100 13.87 4.33 5.15
CA VAL A 100 14.32 4.68 6.50
C VAL A 100 14.56 3.43 7.34
N MET A 101 13.72 2.40 7.23
CA MET A 101 13.95 1.11 7.89
C MET A 101 15.25 0.44 7.41
N ASN A 102 15.54 0.50 6.11
CA ASN A 102 16.80 -0.03 5.57
C ASN A 102 18.03 0.74 6.06
N GLU A 103 17.93 2.06 6.21
CA GLU A 103 19.06 2.92 6.58
C GLU A 103 19.31 2.99 8.10
N LYS A 104 18.27 2.80 8.93
CA LYS A 104 18.30 3.07 10.37
C LYS A 104 17.73 1.93 11.23
N GLY A 105 17.12 0.93 10.62
CA GLY A 105 16.46 -0.19 11.28
C GLY A 105 14.99 0.04 11.60
N ALA A 106 14.22 -1.05 11.67
CA ALA A 106 12.78 -1.01 11.97
C ALA A 106 12.49 -0.45 13.37
N LYS A 107 13.35 -0.76 14.34
CA LYS A 107 13.22 -0.22 15.71
C LYS A 107 13.32 1.31 15.74
N PHE A 108 14.19 1.90 14.94
CA PHE A 108 14.27 3.37 14.82
C PHE A 108 12.94 3.97 14.37
N VAL A 109 12.28 3.38 13.37
CA VAL A 109 10.97 3.85 12.88
C VAL A 109 9.92 3.70 13.98
N GLN A 110 9.90 2.58 14.69
CA GLN A 110 8.99 2.34 15.81
C GLN A 110 9.16 3.38 16.93
N ASP A 111 10.40 3.66 17.34
CA ASP A 111 10.71 4.53 18.49
C ASP A 111 10.57 6.04 18.16
N LYS A 112 10.95 6.43 16.94
CA LYS A 112 11.02 7.85 16.56
C LYS A 112 9.77 8.37 15.85
N ILE A 113 9.07 7.51 15.11
CA ILE A 113 7.89 7.86 14.32
C ILE A 113 6.63 7.24 14.91
N GLY A 114 6.71 5.96 15.32
CA GLY A 114 5.59 5.14 15.75
C GLY A 114 5.11 4.20 14.64
N VAL A 115 4.20 3.30 15.00
CA VAL A 115 3.63 2.28 14.09
C VAL A 115 2.14 2.03 14.33
N ASN A 116 1.49 2.86 15.17
CA ASN A 116 0.09 2.72 15.58
C ASN A 116 -0.85 3.55 14.71
N ALA A 117 -2.11 3.13 14.57
CA ALA A 117 -3.15 3.97 14.00
C ALA A 117 -3.37 5.23 14.85
N THR A 118 -3.74 6.34 14.21
CA THR A 118 -3.95 7.62 14.94
C THR A 118 -5.36 7.78 15.49
N GLY A 119 -6.35 7.09 14.93
CA GLY A 119 -7.77 7.36 15.21
C GLY A 119 -8.22 8.75 14.75
N ALA A 120 -7.45 9.42 13.90
CA ALA A 120 -7.70 10.77 13.42
C ALA A 120 -7.34 10.90 11.93
N ALA A 121 -7.89 11.94 11.27
CA ALA A 121 -7.63 12.20 9.86
C ALA A 121 -6.12 12.26 9.54
N PHE A 122 -5.74 11.76 8.38
CA PHE A 122 -4.34 11.59 7.94
C PHE A 122 -3.49 12.88 7.94
N ASN A 123 -4.13 14.05 8.00
CA ASN A 123 -3.50 15.37 8.05
C ASN A 123 -3.84 16.14 9.34
N SER A 124 -4.23 15.44 10.42
CA SER A 124 -4.58 16.03 11.70
C SER A 124 -3.35 16.62 12.40
N ILE A 125 -3.42 17.91 12.75
CA ILE A 125 -2.46 18.58 13.61
C ILE A 125 -2.75 18.23 15.09
N ILE A 126 -4.02 18.13 15.45
CA ILE A 126 -4.45 17.80 16.82
C ILE A 126 -3.90 16.45 17.26
N ALA A 127 -3.84 15.46 16.36
CA ALA A 127 -3.27 14.16 16.68
C ALA A 127 -1.80 14.26 17.13
N ILE A 128 -0.99 15.16 16.55
CA ILE A 128 0.41 15.39 16.96
C ILE A 128 0.45 15.97 18.38
N GLU A 129 -0.34 16.97 18.66
CA GLU A 129 -0.42 17.63 19.97
C GLU A 129 -0.87 16.65 21.07
N GLN A 130 -1.94 15.88 20.83
CA GLN A 130 -2.47 14.91 21.77
C GLN A 130 -1.49 13.78 22.12
N HIS A 131 -0.51 13.51 21.26
CA HIS A 131 0.47 12.45 21.46
C HIS A 131 1.90 12.96 21.71
N GLY A 132 2.03 14.16 22.30
CA GLY A 132 3.31 14.74 22.71
C GLY A 132 4.31 14.89 21.56
N GLY A 133 3.84 15.36 20.40
CA GLY A 133 4.64 15.54 19.21
C GLY A 133 4.87 14.27 18.39
N SER A 134 4.26 13.13 18.76
CA SER A 134 4.39 11.88 17.99
C SER A 134 3.49 11.88 16.77
N ALA A 135 4.02 11.43 15.63
CA ALA A 135 3.26 11.22 14.40
C ALA A 135 2.44 9.90 14.41
N LEU A 136 2.72 9.00 15.34
CA LEU A 136 2.14 7.67 15.57
C LEU A 136 2.41 6.63 14.47
N ASN A 137 2.50 7.00 13.20
CA ASN A 137 2.90 6.08 12.13
C ASN A 137 3.40 6.86 10.90
N PRO A 138 4.19 6.20 10.00
CA PRO A 138 4.75 6.85 8.81
C PRO A 138 3.74 7.05 7.67
N PHE A 139 2.47 6.62 7.81
CA PHE A 139 1.50 6.65 6.71
C PHE A 139 0.45 7.76 6.82
N VAL A 140 0.45 8.52 7.93
CA VAL A 140 -0.17 9.84 8.01
C VAL A 140 0.82 10.92 7.54
N ASN A 141 0.33 12.14 7.21
CA ASN A 141 1.21 13.18 6.65
C ASN A 141 2.35 13.56 7.61
N ALA A 142 2.08 13.68 8.90
CA ALA A 142 3.09 13.96 9.91
C ALA A 142 4.24 12.94 9.88
N GLY A 143 3.92 11.66 9.96
CA GLY A 143 4.95 10.61 9.96
C GLY A 143 5.63 10.43 8.61
N ALA A 144 4.96 10.72 7.50
CA ALA A 144 5.57 10.69 6.17
C ALA A 144 6.59 11.82 5.97
N ILE A 145 6.26 13.04 6.40
CA ILE A 145 7.18 14.19 6.37
C ILE A 145 8.36 13.92 7.32
N GLN A 146 8.08 13.41 8.51
CA GLN A 146 9.10 13.00 9.47
C GLN A 146 10.02 11.90 8.89
N SER A 147 9.47 10.85 8.27
CA SER A 147 10.23 9.80 7.58
C SER A 147 11.13 10.39 6.50
N THR A 148 10.59 11.29 5.67
CA THR A 148 11.35 11.99 4.63
C THR A 148 12.55 12.76 5.20
N SER A 149 12.36 13.44 6.34
CA SER A 149 13.42 14.18 7.01
C SER A 149 14.56 13.29 7.51
N TRP A 150 14.27 12.03 7.87
CA TRP A 150 15.22 11.07 8.41
C TRP A 150 15.99 10.25 7.37
N VAL A 151 15.66 10.35 6.08
CA VAL A 151 16.47 9.72 5.01
C VAL A 151 17.88 10.30 5.03
N LYS A 152 18.89 9.43 5.16
CA LYS A 152 20.31 9.83 5.20
C LYS A 152 20.72 10.56 3.91
N ALA A 153 21.03 11.85 4.01
CA ALA A 153 21.47 12.66 2.89
C ALA A 153 22.26 13.90 3.36
N LYS A 154 23.18 14.37 2.54
CA LYS A 154 23.97 15.59 2.82
C LYS A 154 23.16 16.88 2.59
N ASN A 155 22.14 16.80 1.74
CA ASN A 155 21.27 17.93 1.37
C ASN A 155 19.94 17.42 0.75
N SER A 156 19.02 18.34 0.53
CA SER A 156 17.68 18.08 -0.03
C SER A 156 17.74 17.42 -1.42
N LYS A 157 18.68 17.82 -2.30
CA LYS A 157 18.85 17.23 -3.63
C LYS A 157 19.22 15.74 -3.56
N GLN A 158 20.15 15.39 -2.68
CA GLN A 158 20.54 13.97 -2.48
C GLN A 158 19.42 13.16 -1.84
N ARG A 159 18.68 13.75 -0.87
CA ARG A 159 17.51 13.10 -0.24
C ARG A 159 16.45 12.77 -1.28
N TRP A 160 16.11 13.74 -2.14
CA TRP A 160 15.19 13.51 -3.24
C TRP A 160 15.65 12.39 -4.19
N ALA A 161 16.93 12.43 -4.60
CA ALA A 161 17.49 11.42 -5.49
C ALA A 161 17.33 10.00 -4.89
N LYS A 162 17.74 9.82 -3.62
CA LYS A 162 17.61 8.53 -2.92
C LYS A 162 16.17 8.02 -2.84
N ILE A 163 15.22 8.89 -2.48
CA ILE A 163 13.80 8.51 -2.39
C ILE A 163 13.27 8.09 -3.76
N LYS A 164 13.55 8.88 -4.80
CA LYS A 164 13.13 8.56 -6.17
C LYS A 164 13.76 7.26 -6.68
N ASP A 165 15.06 7.05 -6.42
CA ASP A 165 15.78 5.86 -6.85
C ASP A 165 15.28 4.61 -6.11
N ASN A 166 14.97 4.71 -4.81
CA ASN A 166 14.36 3.63 -4.05
C ASN A 166 12.99 3.24 -4.62
N MET A 167 12.09 4.20 -4.86
CA MET A 167 10.78 3.93 -5.47
C MET A 167 10.91 3.36 -6.89
N SER A 168 11.88 3.85 -7.66
CA SER A 168 12.20 3.31 -8.99
C SER A 168 12.69 1.86 -8.92
N ALA A 169 13.47 1.51 -7.90
CA ALA A 169 13.92 0.14 -7.66
C ALA A 169 12.74 -0.79 -7.29
N PHE A 170 11.79 -0.32 -6.47
CA PHE A 170 10.56 -1.06 -6.18
C PHE A 170 9.71 -1.28 -7.44
N ALA A 171 9.58 -0.28 -8.31
CA ALA A 171 8.82 -0.36 -9.56
C ALA A 171 9.55 -1.16 -10.67
N GLY A 172 10.83 -1.46 -10.48
CA GLY A 172 11.66 -2.11 -11.51
C GLY A 172 11.97 -1.24 -12.73
N ARG A 173 11.65 0.05 -12.68
CA ARG A 173 11.93 1.05 -13.73
C ARG A 173 12.14 2.45 -13.16
N LYS A 174 12.76 3.33 -13.93
CA LYS A 174 12.92 4.74 -13.57
C LYS A 174 11.55 5.44 -13.57
N LEU A 175 11.15 5.97 -12.41
CA LEU A 175 9.96 6.79 -12.26
C LEU A 175 10.24 8.27 -12.61
N SER A 176 9.23 8.95 -13.16
CA SER A 176 9.29 10.38 -13.52
C SER A 176 8.46 11.23 -12.56
N LEU A 177 8.89 12.46 -12.32
CA LEU A 177 8.10 13.45 -11.60
C LEU A 177 6.99 14.00 -12.50
N ASN A 178 5.76 14.00 -12.01
CA ASN A 178 4.67 14.79 -12.57
C ASN A 178 4.83 16.25 -12.14
N LYS A 179 5.32 17.08 -13.05
CA LYS A 179 5.62 18.48 -12.73
C LYS A 179 4.36 19.29 -12.43
N GLU A 180 3.26 19.01 -13.11
CA GLU A 180 1.99 19.72 -12.94
C GLU A 180 1.40 19.44 -11.55
N VAL A 181 1.35 18.18 -11.15
CA VAL A 181 0.91 17.79 -9.80
C VAL A 181 1.83 18.40 -8.74
N TYR A 182 3.15 18.34 -8.93
CA TYR A 182 4.11 18.92 -7.99
C TYR A 182 3.90 20.42 -7.80
N ILE A 183 3.76 21.19 -8.89
CA ILE A 183 3.52 22.63 -8.84
C ILE A 183 2.18 22.94 -8.17
N SER A 184 1.12 22.20 -8.53
CA SER A 184 -0.21 22.35 -7.94
C SER A 184 -0.18 22.15 -6.42
N GLU A 185 0.50 21.08 -5.93
CA GLU A 185 0.59 20.81 -4.49
C GLU A 185 1.50 21.79 -3.73
N VAL A 186 2.61 22.25 -4.34
CA VAL A 186 3.50 23.22 -3.69
C VAL A 186 2.79 24.55 -3.42
N ASN A 187 1.88 24.96 -4.31
CA ASN A 187 1.13 26.21 -4.16
C ASN A 187 0.11 26.16 -3.01
N ASP A 188 -0.28 24.96 -2.57
CA ASP A 188 -1.28 24.75 -1.49
C ASP A 188 -0.82 23.75 -0.43
N ASN A 189 0.44 23.76 -0.03
CA ASN A 189 0.97 22.84 0.98
C ASN A 189 1.14 23.46 2.38
N LYS A 190 0.51 24.60 2.65
CA LYS A 190 0.65 25.35 3.94
C LYS A 190 0.35 24.46 5.15
N ARG A 191 -0.64 23.57 5.06
CA ARG A 191 -0.96 22.62 6.14
C ARG A 191 0.19 21.65 6.42
N ASN A 192 0.82 21.10 5.39
CA ASN A 192 1.98 20.21 5.55
C ASN A 192 3.21 20.97 6.08
N GLN A 193 3.40 22.24 5.71
CA GLN A 193 4.42 23.10 6.28
C GLN A 193 4.16 23.36 7.78
N ALA A 194 2.90 23.61 8.18
CA ALA A 194 2.55 23.76 9.59
C ALA A 194 2.84 22.47 10.38
N ILE A 195 2.44 21.31 9.84
CA ILE A 195 2.73 19.99 10.43
C ILE A 195 4.24 19.81 10.64
N SER A 196 5.06 20.11 9.64
CA SER A 196 6.52 19.94 9.74
C SER A 196 7.16 20.87 10.78
N LYS A 197 6.67 22.11 10.91
CA LYS A 197 7.13 23.06 11.93
C LYS A 197 6.73 22.62 13.34
N ILE A 198 5.55 22.07 13.53
CA ILE A 198 5.12 21.52 14.82
C ILE A 198 6.02 20.34 15.20
N LEU A 199 6.25 19.39 14.27
CA LEU A 199 7.17 18.27 14.51
C LEU A 199 8.59 18.75 14.85
N ASP A 200 9.07 19.81 14.23
CA ASP A 200 10.37 20.42 14.51
C ASP A 200 10.42 21.02 15.92
N ALA A 201 9.38 21.73 16.33
CA ALA A 201 9.25 22.28 17.68
C ALA A 201 9.31 21.19 18.79
N TYR A 202 8.86 19.97 18.47
CA TYR A 202 8.99 18.79 19.35
C TYR A 202 10.32 18.03 19.16
N GLY A 203 11.27 18.53 18.35
CA GLY A 203 12.55 17.86 18.10
C GLY A 203 12.42 16.53 17.35
N ARG A 204 11.36 16.36 16.54
CA ARG A 204 11.06 15.10 15.83
C ARG A 204 11.64 15.03 14.43
N MET A 205 12.15 16.14 13.89
CA MET A 205 12.67 16.20 12.53
C MET A 205 14.15 15.80 12.45
N GLY A 206 14.54 15.15 11.36
CA GLY A 206 15.92 14.74 11.06
C GLY A 206 16.66 15.68 10.11
N SER A 207 15.95 16.69 9.58
CA SER A 207 16.49 17.74 8.70
C SER A 207 15.55 18.94 8.69
N ASP A 208 15.92 20.01 8.02
CA ASP A 208 15.07 21.21 7.88
C ASP A 208 13.62 20.84 7.51
N PRO A 209 12.61 21.35 8.25
CA PRO A 209 11.21 20.97 8.09
C PRO A 209 10.62 21.36 6.73
N LEU A 210 10.99 22.52 6.18
CA LEU A 210 10.46 22.99 4.90
C LEU A 210 11.10 22.27 3.72
N GLU A 211 12.41 21.97 3.80
CA GLU A 211 13.07 21.10 2.81
C GLU A 211 12.48 19.70 2.81
N ALA A 212 12.25 19.10 3.99
CA ALA A 212 11.62 17.80 4.12
C ALA A 212 10.20 17.80 3.51
N THR A 213 9.39 18.85 3.76
CA THR A 213 8.07 19.02 3.17
C THR A 213 8.13 19.12 1.66
N THR A 214 9.09 19.86 1.11
CA THR A 214 9.30 19.98 -0.34
C THR A 214 9.65 18.63 -0.97
N VAL A 215 10.53 17.84 -0.36
CA VAL A 215 10.90 16.51 -0.85
C VAL A 215 9.72 15.54 -0.72
N TYR A 216 8.95 15.62 0.37
CA TYR A 216 7.71 14.86 0.55
C TYR A 216 6.68 15.17 -0.56
N THR A 217 6.49 16.44 -0.93
CA THR A 217 5.60 16.81 -2.05
C THR A 217 6.11 16.23 -3.38
N LYS A 218 7.42 16.25 -3.64
CA LYS A 218 8.00 15.61 -4.84
C LYS A 218 7.75 14.11 -4.89
N GLN A 219 7.91 13.38 -3.77
CA GLN A 219 7.68 11.93 -3.76
C GLN A 219 6.22 11.59 -4.03
N CYS A 220 5.25 12.37 -3.51
CA CYS A 220 3.83 12.22 -3.79
C CYS A 220 3.49 12.41 -5.28
N SER A 221 4.26 13.24 -5.97
CA SER A 221 4.05 13.61 -7.37
C SER A 221 4.75 12.69 -8.39
N LEU A 222 5.26 11.52 -8.00
CA LEU A 222 5.83 10.56 -8.97
C LEU A 222 4.72 9.88 -9.79
N ASN A 223 4.95 9.74 -11.09
CA ASN A 223 4.06 9.04 -12.02
C ASN A 223 4.16 7.52 -11.85
N VAL A 224 3.03 6.85 -11.60
CA VAL A 224 2.89 5.40 -11.54
C VAL A 224 1.66 4.92 -12.27
N SER A 225 1.71 3.71 -12.80
CA SER A 225 0.58 2.96 -13.35
C SER A 225 0.14 1.84 -12.41
N SER A 226 -0.99 1.18 -12.70
CA SER A 226 -1.39 -0.01 -11.95
C SER A 226 -0.33 -1.12 -12.01
N ARG A 227 0.36 -1.24 -13.16
CA ARG A 227 1.47 -2.18 -13.33
C ARG A 227 2.64 -1.86 -12.40
N ASP A 228 3.04 -0.59 -12.28
CA ASP A 228 4.09 -0.19 -11.36
C ASP A 228 3.72 -0.52 -9.91
N LEU A 229 2.49 -0.18 -9.50
CA LEU A 229 2.00 -0.46 -8.15
C LEU A 229 1.99 -1.97 -7.85
N ALA A 230 1.57 -2.80 -8.80
CA ALA A 230 1.57 -4.24 -8.64
C ALA A 230 3.00 -4.81 -8.48
N ILE A 231 3.96 -4.33 -9.26
CA ILE A 231 5.38 -4.72 -9.15
C ILE A 231 5.95 -4.28 -7.79
N MET A 232 5.64 -3.05 -7.35
CA MET A 232 6.05 -2.53 -6.05
C MET A 232 5.46 -3.37 -4.91
N GLY A 233 4.18 -3.79 -5.02
CA GLY A 233 3.53 -4.71 -4.08
C GLY A 233 4.15 -6.11 -4.11
N ALA A 234 4.44 -6.65 -5.30
CA ALA A 234 5.10 -7.95 -5.46
C ALA A 234 6.51 -7.96 -4.87
N THR A 235 7.22 -6.83 -4.91
CA THR A 235 8.52 -6.67 -4.24
C THR A 235 8.38 -6.86 -2.72
N LEU A 236 7.32 -6.31 -2.11
CA LEU A 236 7.01 -6.53 -0.69
C LEU A 236 6.58 -7.98 -0.43
N ALA A 237 5.72 -8.56 -1.28
CA ALA A 237 5.26 -9.94 -1.17
C ALA A 237 6.43 -10.94 -1.27
N ASN A 238 7.44 -10.62 -2.08
CA ASN A 238 8.63 -11.44 -2.34
C ASN A 238 9.81 -11.06 -1.42
N HIS A 239 9.55 -10.85 -0.14
CA HIS A 239 10.59 -10.57 0.88
C HIS A 239 11.54 -9.41 0.50
N GLY A 240 11.01 -8.40 -0.17
CA GLY A 240 11.78 -7.20 -0.56
C GLY A 240 12.64 -7.35 -1.81
N LYS A 241 12.56 -8.50 -2.49
CA LYS A 241 13.24 -8.75 -3.77
C LYS A 241 12.29 -8.47 -4.93
N ASN A 242 12.63 -7.52 -5.79
CA ASN A 242 11.84 -7.22 -6.98
C ASN A 242 11.83 -8.42 -7.94
N PRO A 243 10.66 -9.00 -8.25
CA PRO A 243 10.59 -10.25 -9.00
C PRO A 243 10.95 -10.11 -10.49
N LEU A 244 10.92 -8.89 -11.04
CA LEU A 244 11.29 -8.64 -12.45
C LEU A 244 12.78 -8.33 -12.62
N THR A 245 13.40 -7.64 -11.66
CA THR A 245 14.82 -7.24 -11.76
C THR A 245 15.74 -8.10 -10.93
N ASN A 246 15.21 -8.98 -10.09
CA ASN A 246 15.94 -9.81 -9.12
C ASN A 246 16.76 -9.00 -8.07
N LYS A 247 16.54 -7.68 -7.98
CA LYS A 247 17.23 -6.79 -7.04
C LYS A 247 16.59 -6.88 -5.66
N GLN A 248 17.41 -7.09 -4.61
CA GLN A 248 16.98 -6.87 -3.23
C GLN A 248 16.87 -5.37 -2.98
N VAL A 249 15.65 -4.86 -2.74
CA VAL A 249 15.37 -3.42 -2.59
C VAL A 249 15.26 -3.03 -1.11
N ILE A 250 14.67 -3.89 -0.31
CA ILE A 250 14.55 -3.75 1.14
C ILE A 250 14.95 -5.06 1.81
N ALA A 251 15.58 -5.01 2.98
CA ALA A 251 15.92 -6.19 3.76
C ALA A 251 14.65 -7.01 4.07
N ALA A 252 14.76 -8.34 3.95
CA ALA A 252 13.61 -9.25 4.05
C ALA A 252 12.86 -9.10 5.38
N GLU A 253 13.59 -8.93 6.49
CA GLU A 253 13.04 -8.76 7.84
C GLU A 253 12.23 -7.47 8.02
N ASN A 254 12.38 -6.47 7.13
CA ASN A 254 11.62 -5.22 7.17
C ASN A 254 10.26 -5.33 6.46
N THR A 255 10.08 -6.29 5.55
CA THR A 255 8.84 -6.40 4.77
C THR A 255 7.61 -6.70 5.62
N PRO A 256 7.63 -7.65 6.59
CA PRO A 256 6.47 -7.87 7.46
C PRO A 256 6.17 -6.65 8.35
N LYS A 257 7.18 -5.86 8.74
CA LYS A 257 6.99 -4.63 9.52
C LYS A 257 6.25 -3.55 8.70
N ILE A 258 6.64 -3.36 7.44
CA ILE A 258 5.94 -2.45 6.53
C ILE A 258 4.50 -2.92 6.28
N MET A 259 4.29 -4.20 6.02
CA MET A 259 2.95 -4.76 5.80
C MET A 259 2.06 -4.63 7.05
N ALA A 260 2.61 -4.77 8.25
CA ALA A 260 1.87 -4.55 9.50
C ALA A 260 1.36 -3.10 9.61
N ILE A 261 2.17 -2.10 9.24
CA ILE A 261 1.73 -0.70 9.23
C ILE A 261 0.69 -0.47 8.11
N MET A 262 0.83 -1.13 6.95
CA MET A 262 -0.18 -1.08 5.87
C MET A 262 -1.52 -1.64 6.33
N ALA A 263 -1.53 -2.71 7.12
CA ALA A 263 -2.74 -3.31 7.66
C ALA A 263 -3.50 -2.34 8.60
N THR A 264 -2.78 -1.61 9.46
CA THR A 264 -3.39 -0.76 10.50
C THR A 264 -3.69 0.68 10.07
N ALA A 265 -2.97 1.21 9.07
CA ALA A 265 -3.03 2.64 8.71
C ALA A 265 -2.98 2.90 7.19
N GLY A 266 -3.22 1.88 6.37
CA GLY A 266 -2.99 1.97 4.92
C GLY A 266 -4.08 2.70 4.14
N LEU A 267 -5.35 2.57 4.52
CA LEU A 267 -6.50 3.16 3.82
C LEU A 267 -7.16 4.30 4.62
N TYR A 268 -6.35 5.16 5.21
CA TYR A 268 -6.84 6.29 6.02
C TYR A 268 -7.80 5.80 7.12
N ASP A 269 -8.92 6.50 7.33
CA ASP A 269 -9.91 6.15 8.35
C ASP A 269 -10.69 4.85 8.04
N ASN A 270 -10.55 4.33 6.81
CA ASN A 270 -11.19 3.09 6.35
C ASN A 270 -10.26 1.85 6.37
N ALA A 271 -9.11 1.93 7.04
CA ALA A 271 -8.15 0.83 7.06
C ALA A 271 -8.71 -0.44 7.75
N GLY A 272 -9.54 -0.26 8.78
CA GLY A 272 -10.19 -1.35 9.51
C GLY A 272 -11.18 -2.13 8.63
N ASP A 273 -12.11 -1.43 7.97
CA ASP A 273 -13.11 -2.04 7.07
C ASP A 273 -12.42 -2.78 5.91
N TRP A 274 -11.39 -2.15 5.33
CA TRP A 274 -10.60 -2.81 4.28
C TRP A 274 -9.97 -4.12 4.76
N LEU A 275 -9.30 -4.10 5.91
CA LEU A 275 -8.62 -5.29 6.44
C LEU A 275 -9.62 -6.38 6.84
N TYR A 276 -10.76 -5.99 7.43
CA TYR A 276 -11.86 -6.90 7.77
C TYR A 276 -12.38 -7.64 6.54
N ASP A 277 -12.58 -6.92 5.43
CA ASP A 277 -13.12 -7.48 4.20
C ASP A 277 -12.10 -8.31 3.38
N THR A 278 -10.82 -7.94 3.41
CA THR A 278 -9.82 -8.49 2.48
C THR A 278 -8.70 -9.28 3.14
N GLY A 279 -8.44 -9.03 4.42
CA GLY A 279 -7.26 -9.54 5.13
C GLY A 279 -5.92 -9.03 4.55
N ALA A 280 -5.92 -8.27 3.47
CA ALA A 280 -4.71 -7.88 2.73
C ALA A 280 -4.15 -6.54 3.18
N PRO A 281 -2.87 -6.45 3.60
CA PRO A 281 -2.20 -5.17 3.79
C PRO A 281 -2.24 -4.33 2.52
N ALA A 282 -2.64 -3.06 2.62
CA ALA A 282 -2.75 -2.19 1.45
C ALA A 282 -2.40 -0.74 1.76
N LYS A 283 -2.15 0.06 0.70
CA LYS A 283 -2.03 1.51 0.78
C LYS A 283 -2.72 2.19 -0.39
N SER A 284 -3.54 3.18 -0.07
CA SER A 284 -4.23 4.03 -1.03
C SER A 284 -3.51 5.37 -1.24
N GLY A 285 -3.82 6.02 -2.35
CA GLY A 285 -3.37 7.38 -2.66
C GLY A 285 -4.45 8.16 -3.40
N VAL A 286 -4.58 9.44 -3.06
CA VAL A 286 -5.62 10.33 -3.64
C VAL A 286 -5.46 10.61 -5.14
N GLY A 287 -4.43 10.07 -5.79
CA GLY A 287 -4.33 9.97 -7.25
C GLY A 287 -5.19 8.85 -7.87
N GLY A 288 -5.93 8.09 -7.06
CA GLY A 288 -6.79 7.00 -7.48
C GLY A 288 -6.12 5.62 -7.49
N GLY A 289 -4.93 5.50 -6.92
CA GLY A 289 -4.22 4.22 -6.81
C GLY A 289 -4.53 3.47 -5.52
N ILE A 290 -4.57 2.13 -5.59
CA ILE A 290 -4.46 1.21 -4.45
C ILE A 290 -3.36 0.20 -4.78
N LEU A 291 -2.45 0.02 -3.82
CA LEU A 291 -1.49 -1.06 -3.79
C LEU A 291 -1.87 -1.99 -2.63
N ALA A 292 -2.10 -3.27 -2.92
CA ALA A 292 -2.31 -4.29 -1.89
C ALA A 292 -1.28 -5.42 -2.04
N VAL A 293 -1.05 -6.15 -0.95
CA VAL A 293 -0.05 -7.21 -0.89
C VAL A 293 -0.69 -8.49 -0.37
N ILE A 294 -0.53 -9.57 -1.11
CA ILE A 294 -0.81 -10.91 -0.62
C ILE A 294 0.55 -11.53 -0.27
N PRO A 295 0.91 -11.60 1.02
CA PRO A 295 2.26 -12.01 1.45
C PRO A 295 2.68 -13.35 0.84
N GLY A 296 3.88 -13.42 0.29
CA GLY A 296 4.42 -14.62 -0.36
C GLY A 296 3.81 -14.98 -1.72
N LYS A 297 2.73 -14.29 -2.17
CA LYS A 297 1.99 -14.66 -3.39
C LYS A 297 1.96 -13.55 -4.44
N PHE A 298 1.33 -12.38 -4.15
CA PHE A 298 1.05 -11.35 -5.14
C PHE A 298 1.22 -9.92 -4.62
N GLY A 299 1.64 -9.05 -5.53
CA GLY A 299 1.38 -7.61 -5.47
C GLY A 299 0.20 -7.26 -6.37
N ILE A 300 -0.68 -6.41 -5.87
CA ILE A 300 -1.89 -5.94 -6.55
C ILE A 300 -1.77 -4.44 -6.74
N GLY A 301 -1.94 -3.96 -7.96
CA GLY A 301 -2.01 -2.55 -8.28
C GLY A 301 -3.27 -2.24 -9.06
N ILE A 302 -4.10 -1.33 -8.56
CA ILE A 302 -5.31 -0.88 -9.25
C ILE A 302 -5.30 0.64 -9.28
N VAL A 303 -5.62 1.20 -10.44
CA VAL A 303 -5.73 2.66 -10.65
C VAL A 303 -7.11 2.99 -11.18
N SER A 304 -7.81 3.86 -10.47
CA SER A 304 -9.09 4.44 -10.85
C SER A 304 -9.30 5.76 -10.08
N PRO A 305 -9.28 6.95 -10.73
CA PRO A 305 -9.22 8.25 -10.06
C PRO A 305 -10.36 8.59 -9.10
N PRO A 306 -11.66 8.28 -9.35
CA PRO A 306 -12.74 8.65 -8.44
C PRO A 306 -12.57 8.05 -7.04
N LEU A 307 -12.71 8.90 -6.01
CA LEU A 307 -12.45 8.60 -4.60
C LEU A 307 -13.74 8.66 -3.78
N ASP A 308 -13.81 7.85 -2.73
CA ASP A 308 -14.83 7.93 -1.69
C ASP A 308 -14.57 9.12 -0.72
N LYS A 309 -15.44 9.27 0.27
CA LYS A 309 -15.33 10.31 1.31
C LYS A 309 -14.05 10.23 2.16
N TYR A 310 -13.36 9.09 2.17
CA TYR A 310 -12.11 8.88 2.92
C TYR A 310 -10.87 9.16 2.06
N GLY A 311 -11.03 9.30 0.74
CA GLY A 311 -9.94 9.51 -0.21
C GLY A 311 -9.41 8.22 -0.86
N ASN A 312 -10.15 7.13 -0.78
CA ASN A 312 -9.80 5.85 -1.40
C ASN A 312 -10.56 5.67 -2.70
N SER A 313 -9.89 5.11 -3.73
CA SER A 313 -10.53 4.82 -5.02
C SER A 313 -11.70 3.85 -4.86
N VAL A 314 -12.90 4.25 -5.30
CA VAL A 314 -14.13 3.45 -5.20
C VAL A 314 -13.99 2.16 -6.01
N ARG A 315 -13.75 2.25 -7.32
CA ARG A 315 -13.63 1.08 -8.19
C ARG A 315 -12.47 0.17 -7.82
N ALA A 316 -11.35 0.76 -7.37
CA ALA A 316 -10.19 -0.05 -6.99
C ALA A 316 -10.45 -0.89 -5.74
N GLN A 317 -11.18 -0.35 -4.74
CA GLN A 317 -11.60 -1.13 -3.56
C GLN A 317 -12.53 -2.27 -3.96
N LEU A 318 -13.58 -1.96 -4.73
CA LEU A 318 -14.56 -2.96 -5.18
C LEU A 318 -13.91 -4.08 -5.99
N ALA A 319 -13.04 -3.73 -6.95
CA ALA A 319 -12.35 -4.71 -7.77
C ALA A 319 -11.38 -5.57 -6.96
N ALA A 320 -10.59 -4.97 -6.08
CA ALA A 320 -9.65 -5.72 -5.25
C ALA A 320 -10.36 -6.71 -4.32
N LYS A 321 -11.44 -6.27 -3.63
CA LYS A 321 -12.26 -7.15 -2.79
C LYS A 321 -12.82 -8.34 -3.59
N TYR A 322 -13.42 -8.06 -4.75
CA TYR A 322 -13.95 -9.10 -5.63
C TYR A 322 -12.89 -10.14 -6.04
N ILE A 323 -11.69 -9.66 -6.42
CA ILE A 323 -10.62 -10.53 -6.89
C ILE A 323 -10.03 -11.36 -5.75
N ILE A 324 -9.80 -10.73 -4.58
CA ILE A 324 -9.28 -11.41 -3.39
C ILE A 324 -10.24 -12.52 -2.95
N ASP A 325 -11.55 -12.25 -2.96
CA ASP A 325 -12.58 -13.21 -2.63
C ASP A 325 -12.64 -14.36 -3.66
N LYS A 326 -12.75 -14.04 -4.95
CA LYS A 326 -12.86 -15.03 -6.03
C LYS A 326 -11.66 -15.95 -6.19
N LEU A 327 -10.47 -15.46 -5.87
CA LEU A 327 -9.23 -16.24 -5.93
C LEU A 327 -8.82 -16.79 -4.55
N GLU A 328 -9.67 -16.64 -3.52
CA GLU A 328 -9.43 -17.12 -2.14
C GLU A 328 -8.06 -16.66 -1.61
N LEU A 329 -7.76 -15.37 -1.79
CA LEU A 329 -6.43 -14.79 -1.49
C LEU A 329 -6.39 -14.09 -0.12
N ASN A 330 -7.44 -14.15 0.69
CA ASN A 330 -7.43 -13.53 2.02
C ASN A 330 -6.35 -14.16 2.91
N PRO A 331 -5.29 -13.41 3.29
CA PRO A 331 -4.19 -13.97 4.08
C PRO A 331 -4.59 -14.41 5.49
N LEU A 332 -5.70 -13.89 6.02
CA LEU A 332 -6.20 -14.23 7.36
C LEU A 332 -7.12 -15.47 7.37
N ALA A 333 -7.52 -15.96 6.20
CA ALA A 333 -8.37 -17.15 6.04
C ALA A 333 -7.57 -18.41 5.67
N GLN A 334 -6.24 -18.36 5.68
CA GLN A 334 -5.36 -19.46 5.25
C GLN A 334 -4.67 -20.13 6.41
#